data_340ed5efec7bfe34fd2866cc2cdab6cc
#
_entry.id   340ed5efec7bfe34fd2866cc2cdab6cc
#
_cell.length_a   1.000
_cell.length_b   1.000
_cell.length_c   1.000
_cell.angle_alpha   90.00
_cell.angle_beta   90.00
_cell.angle_gamma   90.00
#
_symmetry.space_group_name_H-M   'P 1'
#
loop_
_entity.id
_entity.type
_entity.pdbx_description
1 polymer ?
#
loop_
_entity_poly.entity_id
_entity_poly.type
_entity_poly.pdbx_seq_one_letter_code
_entity_poly.pdbx_strand_id
1 'polypeptide(L)'
;MAIKRGNETLIPRGDDVIKLHDIVYFTTTRKYVPYIRKIAGKEDYADVRNVMIMGGSRIAVRTAQYVPDYMQVKIIDNDLNRCNRLTEILDDKVMIINGDGRDMDLLIEEGLKNTEAFVALTDNSETNILSCLAAKQYGGS
;
A
#
# COMPACT_ATOMS: atom_id res chain seq x y z
N MET A 1 -21.73 -8.69 -4.40
CA MET A 1 -20.78 -8.92 -5.51
C MET A 1 -21.17 -8.07 -6.71
N ALA A 2 -20.21 -7.48 -7.38
CA ALA A 2 -20.42 -6.74 -8.63
C ALA A 2 -19.32 -7.11 -9.64
N ILE A 3 -19.61 -7.05 -10.93
CA ILE A 3 -18.66 -7.34 -11.99
C ILE A 3 -18.53 -6.10 -12.87
N LYS A 4 -17.28 -5.65 -13.09
CA LYS A 4 -16.97 -4.64 -14.08
C LYS A 4 -16.43 -5.31 -15.34
N ARG A 5 -17.16 -5.13 -16.44
CA ARG A 5 -16.85 -5.67 -17.77
C ARG A 5 -16.73 -4.53 -18.76
N GLY A 6 -15.51 -4.21 -19.16
CA GLY A 6 -15.25 -3.00 -19.95
C GLY A 6 -15.72 -1.76 -19.19
N ASN A 7 -16.64 -0.98 -19.78
CA ASN A 7 -17.22 0.21 -19.15
C ASN A 7 -18.52 -0.04 -18.41
N GLU A 8 -19.04 -1.27 -18.43
CA GLU A 8 -20.28 -1.64 -17.77
C GLU A 8 -20.02 -2.25 -16.39
N THR A 9 -20.91 -1.94 -15.44
CA THR A 9 -20.95 -2.59 -14.14
C THR A 9 -22.26 -3.34 -14.02
N LEU A 10 -22.18 -4.64 -13.74
CA LEU A 10 -23.35 -5.48 -13.59
C LEU A 10 -23.41 -6.15 -12.22
N ILE A 11 -24.63 -6.36 -11.75
CA ILE A 11 -24.90 -7.19 -10.57
C ILE A 11 -25.20 -8.60 -11.09
N PRO A 12 -24.33 -9.58 -10.81
CA PRO A 12 -24.47 -10.91 -11.37
C PRO A 12 -25.70 -11.63 -10.82
N ARG A 13 -26.35 -12.39 -11.70
CA ARG A 13 -27.46 -13.31 -11.39
C ARG A 13 -26.95 -14.75 -11.52
N GLY A 14 -27.78 -15.71 -11.17
CA GLY A 14 -27.38 -17.13 -11.13
C GLY A 14 -26.95 -17.74 -12.47
N ASP A 15 -27.35 -17.15 -13.58
CA ASP A 15 -26.99 -17.55 -14.95
C ASP A 15 -25.83 -16.75 -15.56
N ASP A 16 -25.34 -15.73 -14.86
CA ASP A 16 -24.19 -14.95 -15.31
C ASP A 16 -22.88 -15.70 -15.11
N VAL A 17 -21.97 -15.53 -16.05
CA VAL A 17 -20.65 -16.17 -16.07
C VAL A 17 -19.57 -15.08 -16.04
N ILE A 18 -18.54 -15.30 -15.21
CA ILE A 18 -17.35 -14.46 -15.20
C ILE A 18 -16.54 -14.73 -16.47
N LYS A 19 -16.16 -13.68 -17.17
CA LYS A 19 -15.40 -13.74 -18.42
C LYS A 19 -13.97 -13.25 -18.19
N LEU A 20 -13.10 -13.60 -19.12
CA LEU A 20 -11.73 -13.10 -19.12
C LEU A 20 -11.71 -11.57 -19.16
N HIS A 21 -10.84 -10.96 -18.35
CA HIS A 21 -10.70 -9.52 -18.14
C HIS A 21 -11.82 -8.85 -17.34
N ASP A 22 -12.77 -9.58 -16.78
CA ASP A 22 -13.71 -9.03 -15.81
C ASP A 22 -13.01 -8.67 -14.51
N ILE A 23 -13.41 -7.55 -13.91
CA ILE A 23 -13.01 -7.19 -12.54
C ILE A 23 -14.18 -7.52 -11.62
N VAL A 24 -13.93 -8.37 -10.64
CA VAL A 24 -14.96 -8.82 -9.70
C VAL A 24 -14.75 -8.18 -8.33
N TYR A 25 -15.78 -7.53 -7.82
CA TYR A 25 -15.81 -6.93 -6.50
C TYR A 25 -16.60 -7.81 -5.54
N PHE A 26 -15.98 -8.17 -4.42
CA PHE A 26 -16.62 -8.95 -3.36
C PHE A 26 -16.81 -8.10 -2.11
N THR A 27 -17.97 -8.20 -1.51
CA THR A 27 -18.22 -7.72 -0.15
C THR A 27 -18.37 -8.93 0.75
N THR A 28 -17.56 -9.01 1.79
CA THR A 28 -17.57 -10.12 2.74
C THR A 28 -17.14 -9.66 4.13
N THR A 29 -17.40 -10.47 5.14
CA THR A 29 -16.87 -10.26 6.49
C THR A 29 -15.43 -10.76 6.58
N ARG A 30 -14.66 -10.24 7.53
CA ARG A 30 -13.25 -10.64 7.73
C ARG A 30 -13.06 -12.15 7.85
N LYS A 31 -14.03 -12.84 8.45
CA LYS A 31 -13.99 -14.30 8.63
C LYS A 31 -13.86 -15.07 7.31
N TYR A 32 -14.45 -14.57 6.24
CA TYR A 32 -14.50 -15.25 4.95
C TYR A 32 -13.46 -14.75 3.93
N VAL A 33 -12.67 -13.73 4.27
CA VAL A 33 -11.62 -13.21 3.38
C VAL A 33 -10.64 -14.30 2.90
N PRO A 34 -10.15 -15.23 3.76
CA PRO A 34 -9.27 -16.31 3.30
C PRO A 34 -9.92 -17.20 2.24
N TYR A 35 -11.20 -17.49 2.37
CA TYR A 35 -11.94 -18.30 1.38
C TYR A 35 -12.06 -17.59 0.04
N ILE A 36 -12.32 -16.27 0.05
CA ILE A 36 -12.39 -15.48 -1.18
C ILE A 36 -11.02 -15.41 -1.87
N ARG A 37 -9.93 -15.25 -1.11
CA ARG A 37 -8.57 -15.28 -1.66
C ARG A 37 -8.27 -16.60 -2.34
N LYS A 38 -8.63 -17.72 -1.71
CA LYS A 38 -8.46 -19.06 -2.27
C LYS A 38 -9.22 -19.22 -3.59
N ILE A 39 -10.49 -18.86 -3.63
CA ILE A 39 -11.32 -18.93 -4.83
C ILE A 39 -10.76 -18.05 -5.95
N ALA A 40 -10.23 -16.88 -5.61
CA ALA A 40 -9.62 -15.96 -6.56
C ALA A 40 -8.21 -16.39 -7.04
N GLY A 41 -7.67 -17.52 -6.56
CA GLY A 41 -6.32 -17.98 -6.91
C GLY A 41 -5.21 -17.10 -6.38
N LYS A 42 -5.46 -16.35 -5.29
CA LYS A 42 -4.52 -15.40 -4.69
C LYS A 42 -3.96 -15.89 -3.36
N GLU A 43 -3.79 -17.19 -3.22
CA GLU A 43 -3.22 -17.78 -1.99
C GLU A 43 -1.73 -17.47 -1.80
N ASP A 44 -1.01 -17.21 -2.89
CA ASP A 44 0.45 -17.08 -2.88
C ASP A 44 0.95 -15.63 -2.73
N TYR A 45 0.08 -14.67 -2.40
CA TYR A 45 0.57 -13.35 -2.04
C TYR A 45 1.20 -13.43 -0.65
N ALA A 46 2.51 -13.28 -0.62
CA ALA A 46 3.25 -13.11 0.63
C ALA A 46 2.57 -12.02 1.48
N ASP A 47 2.39 -12.29 2.75
CA ASP A 47 1.89 -11.27 3.67
C ASP A 47 2.79 -10.06 3.61
N VAL A 48 2.21 -8.89 3.39
CA VAL A 48 2.94 -7.63 3.43
C VAL A 48 3.42 -7.41 4.86
N ARG A 49 4.72 -7.35 5.06
CA ARG A 49 5.35 -7.14 6.37
C ARG A 49 6.11 -5.84 6.48
N ASN A 50 6.67 -5.36 5.37
CA ASN A 50 7.44 -4.13 5.32
C ASN A 50 6.75 -3.14 4.40
N VAL A 51 6.37 -2.01 4.96
CA VAL A 51 5.69 -0.94 4.25
C VAL A 51 6.54 0.33 4.33
N MET A 52 6.79 0.94 3.20
CA MET A 52 7.47 2.23 3.11
C MET A 52 6.48 3.27 2.63
N ILE A 53 6.32 4.34 3.40
CA ILE A 53 5.40 5.44 3.08
C ILE A 53 6.23 6.69 2.82
N MET A 54 6.07 7.28 1.65
CA MET A 54 6.64 8.58 1.32
C MET A 54 5.63 9.68 1.63
N GLY A 55 5.98 10.57 2.55
CA GLY A 55 5.15 11.67 3.00
C GLY A 55 4.44 11.39 4.32
N GLY A 56 4.72 12.24 5.32
CA GLY A 56 4.15 12.17 6.67
C GLY A 56 2.81 12.89 6.80
N SER A 57 1.91 12.72 5.84
CA SER A 57 0.57 13.33 5.84
C SER A 57 -0.36 12.73 6.90
N ARG A 58 -1.51 13.35 7.09
CA ARG A 58 -2.56 12.80 7.99
C ARG A 58 -2.98 11.39 7.59
N ILE A 59 -3.05 11.11 6.29
CA ILE A 59 -3.38 9.77 5.77
C ILE A 59 -2.28 8.79 6.12
N ALA A 60 -1.01 9.17 6.00
CA ALA A 60 0.13 8.35 6.39
C ALA A 60 0.09 8.00 7.88
N VAL A 61 -0.19 8.96 8.74
CA VAL A 61 -0.34 8.75 10.19
C VAL A 61 -1.47 7.76 10.49
N ARG A 62 -2.63 7.98 9.88
CA ARG A 62 -3.78 7.08 10.05
C ARG A 62 -3.46 5.66 9.57
N THR A 63 -2.82 5.54 8.41
CA THR A 63 -2.40 4.25 7.86
C THR A 63 -1.45 3.53 8.83
N ALA A 64 -0.43 4.23 9.33
CA ALA A 64 0.53 3.65 10.27
C ALA A 64 -0.11 3.22 11.59
N GLN A 65 -1.14 3.92 12.06
CA GLN A 65 -1.87 3.57 13.28
C GLN A 65 -2.80 2.35 13.12
N TYR A 66 -3.29 2.09 11.92
CA TYR A 66 -4.28 1.04 11.65
C TYR A 66 -3.71 -0.24 11.04
N VAL A 67 -2.44 -0.27 10.65
CA VAL A 67 -1.83 -1.51 10.16
C VAL A 67 -1.68 -2.53 11.28
N PRO A 68 -1.73 -3.83 10.94
CA PRO A 68 -1.51 -4.88 11.93
C PRO A 68 -0.13 -4.80 12.59
N ASP A 69 -0.02 -5.31 13.81
CA ASP A 69 1.21 -5.26 14.61
C ASP A 69 2.41 -5.97 13.97
N TYR A 70 2.17 -6.93 13.08
CA TYR A 70 3.25 -7.63 12.36
C TYR A 70 3.84 -6.81 11.19
N MET A 71 3.18 -5.73 10.77
CA MET A 71 3.71 -4.86 9.72
C MET A 71 4.68 -3.84 10.29
N GLN A 72 5.85 -3.76 9.69
CA GLN A 72 6.83 -2.72 9.96
C GLN A 72 6.63 -1.58 8.98
N VAL A 73 6.46 -0.38 9.50
CA VAL A 73 6.21 0.81 8.70
C VAL A 73 7.37 1.78 8.83
N LYS A 74 7.87 2.25 7.69
CA LYS A 74 8.81 3.38 7.60
C LYS A 74 8.12 4.54 6.91
N ILE A 75 8.18 5.73 7.49
CA ILE A 75 7.69 6.97 6.89
C ILE A 75 8.88 7.86 6.58
N ILE A 76 8.99 8.30 5.34
CA ILE A 76 10.04 9.21 4.88
C ILE A 76 9.41 10.56 4.58
N ASP A 77 9.91 11.60 5.22
CA ASP A 77 9.46 12.98 5.00
C ASP A 77 10.66 13.94 4.99
N ASN A 78 10.64 14.91 4.10
CA ASN A 78 11.72 15.88 3.96
C ASN A 78 11.65 17.04 4.97
N ASP A 79 10.54 17.18 5.69
CA ASP A 79 10.36 18.22 6.71
C ASP A 79 10.76 17.69 8.08
N LEU A 80 11.88 18.21 8.61
CA LEU A 80 12.40 17.80 9.91
C LEU A 80 11.42 18.07 11.06
N ASN A 81 10.73 19.19 11.03
CA ASN A 81 9.75 19.53 12.07
C ASN A 81 8.56 18.54 12.03
N ARG A 82 8.12 18.15 10.83
CA ARG A 82 7.07 17.14 10.69
C ARG A 82 7.56 15.78 11.18
N CYS A 83 8.78 15.38 10.87
CA CYS A 83 9.38 14.15 11.38
C CYS A 83 9.40 14.12 12.91
N ASN A 84 9.78 15.20 13.55
CA ASN A 84 9.80 15.30 15.02
C ASN A 84 8.39 15.14 15.60
N ARG A 85 7.37 15.77 15.00
CA ARG A 85 5.98 15.62 15.43
C ARG A 85 5.48 14.17 15.24
N LEU A 86 5.83 13.54 14.13
CA LEU A 86 5.45 12.15 13.87
C LEU A 86 6.06 11.19 14.90
N THR A 87 7.28 11.42 15.31
CA THR A 87 7.95 10.62 16.36
C THR A 87 7.22 10.71 17.69
N GLU A 88 6.61 11.86 18.01
CA GLU A 88 5.81 12.06 19.22
C GLU A 88 4.42 11.39 19.14
N ILE A 89 3.81 11.39 17.95
CA ILE A 89 2.44 10.91 17.73
C ILE A 89 2.40 9.39 17.52
N LEU A 90 3.38 8.87 16.78
CA LEU A 90 3.43 7.46 16.41
C LEU A 90 4.28 6.67 17.41
N ASP A 91 3.90 5.42 17.55
CA ASP A 91 4.56 4.49 18.44
C ASP A 91 5.92 4.02 17.84
N ASP A 92 6.77 3.42 18.66
CA ASP A 92 8.12 2.98 18.31
C ASP A 92 8.19 1.94 17.18
N LYS A 93 7.07 1.35 16.81
CA LYS A 93 6.96 0.43 15.66
C LYS A 93 7.13 1.15 14.32
N VAL A 94 6.85 2.44 14.27
CA VAL A 94 6.94 3.23 13.06
C VAL A 94 8.27 3.95 13.06
N MET A 95 9.10 3.64 12.08
CA MET A 95 10.37 4.33 11.88
C MET A 95 10.14 5.58 11.05
N ILE A 96 10.58 6.72 11.57
CA ILE A 96 10.49 8.01 10.90
C ILE A 96 11.88 8.38 10.37
N ILE A 97 11.95 8.66 9.07
CA ILE A 97 13.19 9.00 8.37
C ILE A 97 13.05 10.40 7.78
N ASN A 98 13.95 11.31 8.19
CA ASN A 98 14.03 12.62 7.57
C ASN A 98 14.91 12.54 6.31
N GLY A 99 14.30 12.75 5.17
CA GLY A 99 14.97 12.71 3.88
C GLY A 99 14.04 12.96 2.72
N ASP A 100 14.61 13.08 1.53
CA ASP A 100 13.83 13.23 0.30
C ASP A 100 13.39 11.84 -0.21
N GLY A 101 12.09 11.59 -0.22
CA GLY A 101 11.51 10.35 -0.75
C GLY A 101 11.66 10.15 -2.26
N ARG A 102 12.21 11.14 -2.97
CA ARG A 102 12.60 11.03 -4.39
C ARG A 102 14.05 10.57 -4.55
N ASP A 103 14.84 10.59 -3.49
CA ASP A 103 16.23 10.11 -3.49
C ASP A 103 16.24 8.59 -3.44
N MET A 104 16.51 7.96 -4.58
CA MET A 104 16.48 6.52 -4.74
C MET A 104 17.59 5.82 -3.94
N ASP A 105 18.75 6.45 -3.78
CA ASP A 105 19.84 5.90 -2.97
C ASP A 105 19.44 5.82 -1.50
N LEU A 106 18.77 6.86 -0.99
CA LEU A 106 18.20 6.86 0.35
C LEU A 106 17.17 5.73 0.53
N LEU A 107 16.25 5.58 -0.40
CA LEU A 107 15.22 4.54 -0.33
C LEU A 107 15.83 3.14 -0.33
N ILE A 108 16.86 2.92 -1.14
CA ILE A 108 17.57 1.63 -1.20
C ILE A 108 18.30 1.36 0.13
N GLU A 109 19.01 2.35 0.68
CA GLU A 109 19.65 2.24 1.99
C GLU A 109 18.65 1.92 3.10
N GLU A 110 17.44 2.49 3.03
CA GLU A 110 16.38 2.26 3.99
C GLU A 110 15.59 0.96 3.76
N GLY A 111 15.98 0.15 2.81
CA GLY A 111 15.44 -1.18 2.61
C GLY A 111 14.34 -1.30 1.58
N LEU A 112 14.31 -0.43 0.56
CA LEU A 112 13.31 -0.48 -0.52
C LEU A 112 13.24 -1.87 -1.17
N LYS A 113 14.37 -2.53 -1.37
CA LYS A 113 14.43 -3.87 -1.98
C LYS A 113 13.77 -4.98 -1.16
N ASN A 114 13.61 -4.76 0.15
CA ASN A 114 12.99 -5.70 1.07
C ASN A 114 11.59 -5.22 1.51
N THR A 115 11.04 -4.25 0.81
CA THR A 115 9.73 -3.65 1.08
C THR A 115 8.70 -4.25 0.13
N GLU A 116 7.65 -4.83 0.67
CA GLU A 116 6.59 -5.44 -0.13
C GLU A 116 5.56 -4.41 -0.60
N ALA A 117 5.43 -3.29 0.10
CA ALA A 117 4.51 -2.22 -0.29
C ALA A 117 5.16 -0.85 -0.15
N PHE A 118 5.14 -0.07 -1.23
CA PHE A 118 5.53 1.33 -1.27
C PHE A 118 4.30 2.19 -1.53
N VAL A 119 4.07 3.19 -0.68
CA VAL A 119 2.90 4.07 -0.76
C VAL A 119 3.35 5.52 -0.75
N ALA A 120 2.97 6.29 -1.77
CA ALA A 120 3.27 7.71 -1.85
C ALA A 120 2.04 8.53 -1.47
N LEU A 121 2.14 9.26 -0.36
CA LEU A 121 1.06 10.03 0.26
C LEU A 121 1.45 11.50 0.51
N THR A 122 2.16 12.10 -0.44
CA THR A 122 2.43 13.54 -0.43
C THR A 122 1.22 14.31 -0.96
N ASP A 123 1.26 15.63 -0.87
CA ASP A 123 0.24 16.51 -1.44
C ASP A 123 0.38 16.74 -2.96
N ASN A 124 1.42 16.19 -3.58
CA ASN A 124 1.68 16.30 -5.01
C ASN A 124 1.42 14.98 -5.73
N SER A 125 0.34 14.95 -6.52
CA SER A 125 -0.09 13.73 -7.23
C SER A 125 0.93 13.24 -8.27
N GLU A 126 1.59 14.14 -8.99
CA GLU A 126 2.61 13.78 -9.98
C GLU A 126 3.82 13.14 -9.31
N THR A 127 4.30 13.75 -8.22
CA THR A 127 5.38 13.18 -7.41
C THR A 127 5.01 11.80 -6.89
N ASN A 128 3.79 11.61 -6.41
CA ASN A 128 3.33 10.32 -5.90
C ASN A 128 3.36 9.24 -6.99
N ILE A 129 2.87 9.53 -8.19
CA ILE A 129 2.86 8.59 -9.31
C ILE A 129 4.28 8.24 -9.74
N LEU A 130 5.13 9.25 -9.97
CA LEU A 130 6.51 9.04 -10.40
C LEU A 130 7.33 8.28 -9.38
N SER A 131 7.14 8.55 -8.08
CA SER A 131 7.83 7.85 -7.00
C SER A 131 7.43 6.38 -6.91
N CYS A 132 6.15 6.06 -7.08
CA CYS A 132 5.68 4.67 -7.12
C CYS A 132 6.25 3.91 -8.33
N LEU A 133 6.31 4.54 -9.50
CA LEU A 133 6.91 3.92 -10.68
C LEU A 133 8.40 3.67 -10.50
N ALA A 134 9.13 4.65 -9.96
CA ALA A 134 10.55 4.51 -9.65
C ALA A 134 10.81 3.43 -8.58
N ALA A 135 10.02 3.41 -7.53
CA ALA A 135 10.12 2.38 -6.48
C ALA A 135 9.90 0.97 -7.04
N LYS A 136 8.93 0.80 -7.93
CA LYS A 136 8.70 -0.47 -8.62
C LYS A 136 9.88 -0.90 -9.49
N GLN A 137 10.49 0.05 -10.19
CA GLN A 137 11.63 -0.22 -11.07
C GLN A 137 12.90 -0.62 -10.30
N TYR A 138 13.19 0.05 -9.19
CA TYR A 138 14.43 -0.11 -8.42
C TYR A 138 14.28 -0.99 -7.19
N GLY A 139 13.07 -1.23 -6.72
CA GLY A 139 12.79 -2.00 -5.51
C GLY A 139 12.86 -3.53 -5.68
N GLY A 140 12.92 -4.01 -6.90
CA GLY A 140 12.83 -5.45 -7.20
C GLY A 140 11.41 -5.89 -7.51
N SER A 141 11.26 -7.15 -7.74
CA SER A 141 9.99 -7.78 -8.19
C SER A 141 8.83 -7.58 -7.24
#